data_92a231f3a5d0f1a91a888493fd2bddb9
#
_entry.id   92a231f3a5d0f1a91a888493fd2bddb9
#
_cell.length_a   1.000
_cell.length_b   1.000
_cell.length_c   1.000
_cell.angle_alpha   90.00
_cell.angle_beta   90.00
_cell.angle_gamma   90.00
#
_symmetry.space_group_name_H-M   'P 1'
#
loop_
_entity.id
_entity.type
_entity.pdbx_description
1 polymer ?
#
loop_
_entity_poly.entity_id
_entity_poly.type
_entity_poly.pdbx_seq_one_letter_code
_entity_poly.pdbx_strand_id
1 'polypeptide(L)'
;MLKKCIPLILLAISVHPSRGAEIRAVLAHPIFNVGYACTEHGADSSTWDLGDRFGIDCYVEKQVEVDGRSWERPYSGSGNRNEDWYAWQREVLSPCTCKVLDVSINLELNQPGRMGTKPASIFKLKREDGVIFHVVHFEKPLVKLGDAVVAGQVIARVGNSGLSQHPHIHVGAYQGSEPLQIRFDQHYIQPMEATKSK
;
A
#
# COMPACT_ATOMS: atom_id res chain seq x y z
N MET A 1 63.24 4.71 -47.84
CA MET A 1 62.02 4.00 -47.36
C MET A 1 61.64 4.60 -45.98
N LEU A 2 60.70 5.52 -45.99
CA LEU A 2 60.18 6.11 -44.72
C LEU A 2 59.03 5.29 -44.22
N LYS A 3 59.17 4.68 -43.01
CA LYS A 3 58.08 4.00 -42.32
C LYS A 3 57.19 5.03 -41.64
N LYS A 4 55.95 5.18 -42.09
CA LYS A 4 54.93 5.98 -41.44
C LYS A 4 54.43 5.25 -40.20
N CYS A 5 54.70 5.78 -39.00
CA CYS A 5 54.02 5.36 -37.74
C CYS A 5 52.62 5.96 -37.73
N ILE A 6 51.59 5.12 -37.66
CA ILE A 6 50.21 5.52 -37.44
C ILE A 6 49.99 5.53 -35.90
N PRO A 7 49.56 6.64 -35.31
CA PRO A 7 49.28 6.67 -33.89
C PRO A 7 47.96 5.92 -33.61
N LEU A 8 48.03 4.94 -32.67
CA LEU A 8 46.88 4.23 -32.15
C LEU A 8 46.12 5.15 -31.17
N ILE A 9 44.97 5.65 -31.62
CA ILE A 9 44.10 6.46 -30.74
C ILE A 9 43.31 5.45 -29.87
N LEU A 10 43.69 5.33 -28.59
CA LEU A 10 42.90 4.64 -27.59
C LEU A 10 41.65 5.50 -27.26
N LEU A 11 40.49 5.05 -27.73
CA LEU A 11 39.21 5.62 -27.32
C LEU A 11 38.88 5.07 -25.90
N ALA A 12 39.08 5.89 -24.89
CA ALA A 12 38.64 5.57 -23.54
C ALA A 12 37.10 5.63 -23.47
N ILE A 13 36.45 4.47 -23.50
CA ILE A 13 35.02 4.37 -23.24
C ILE A 13 34.83 4.56 -21.74
N SER A 14 34.43 5.76 -21.32
CA SER A 14 33.99 5.99 -19.92
C SER A 14 32.62 5.35 -19.73
N VAL A 15 32.61 4.16 -19.15
CA VAL A 15 31.37 3.53 -18.67
C VAL A 15 30.95 4.30 -17.41
N HIS A 16 30.01 5.22 -17.57
CA HIS A 16 29.33 5.81 -16.43
C HIS A 16 28.34 4.75 -15.91
N PRO A 17 28.43 4.33 -14.63
CA PRO A 17 27.39 3.50 -14.07
C PRO A 17 26.08 4.30 -14.14
N SER A 18 25.07 3.75 -14.82
CA SER A 18 23.71 4.29 -14.74
C SER A 18 23.29 4.22 -13.28
N ARG A 19 23.30 5.34 -12.58
CA ARG A 19 22.63 5.42 -11.27
C ARG A 19 21.16 5.16 -11.57
N GLY A 20 20.63 4.04 -11.10
CA GLY A 20 19.20 3.82 -11.05
C GLY A 20 18.54 5.04 -10.39
N ALA A 21 17.38 5.46 -10.87
CA ALA A 21 16.65 6.57 -10.27
C ALA A 21 16.49 6.31 -8.77
N GLU A 22 16.86 7.29 -7.94
CA GLU A 22 16.71 7.18 -6.49
C GLU A 22 15.23 7.13 -6.15
N ILE A 23 14.78 6.04 -5.51
CA ILE A 23 13.40 5.91 -5.06
C ILE A 23 13.25 6.73 -3.77
N ARG A 24 12.41 7.76 -3.82
CA ARG A 24 12.06 8.55 -2.65
C ARG A 24 11.03 7.80 -1.81
N ALA A 25 11.24 7.83 -0.49
CA ALA A 25 10.32 7.22 0.47
C ALA A 25 9.63 8.28 1.33
N VAL A 26 8.44 7.94 1.83
CA VAL A 26 7.68 8.74 2.78
C VAL A 26 7.39 7.92 4.04
N LEU A 27 7.62 8.51 5.20
CA LEU A 27 7.23 7.92 6.48
C LEU A 27 5.73 8.14 6.70
N ALA A 28 5.03 7.06 7.07
CA ALA A 28 3.61 7.05 7.35
C ALA A 28 3.31 6.35 8.68
N HIS A 29 2.22 6.72 9.34
CA HIS A 29 1.68 5.94 10.46
C HIS A 29 1.12 4.61 9.92
N PRO A 30 1.27 3.48 10.63
CA PRO A 30 0.60 2.22 10.30
C PRO A 30 -0.91 2.40 10.11
N ILE A 31 -1.48 1.69 9.16
CA ILE A 31 -2.92 1.79 8.83
C ILE A 31 -3.80 0.84 9.65
N PHE A 32 -3.19 -0.04 10.44
CA PHE A 32 -3.88 -0.94 11.38
C PHE A 32 -3.25 -0.83 12.77
N ASN A 33 -4.06 -1.06 13.79
CA ASN A 33 -3.66 -1.16 15.19
C ASN A 33 -3.46 -2.61 15.66
N VAL A 34 -3.27 -3.52 14.72
CA VAL A 34 -2.99 -4.95 14.93
C VAL A 34 -1.89 -5.37 13.96
N GLY A 35 -1.31 -6.55 14.15
CA GLY A 35 -0.30 -7.09 13.22
C GLY A 35 -0.87 -7.32 11.83
N TYR A 36 -0.10 -6.97 10.81
CA TYR A 36 -0.45 -7.05 9.40
C TYR A 36 0.80 -7.22 8.53
N ALA A 37 0.61 -7.71 7.32
CA ALA A 37 1.62 -7.75 6.28
C ALA A 37 1.18 -6.92 5.08
N CYS A 38 2.15 -6.46 4.28
CA CYS A 38 1.86 -5.74 3.05
C CYS A 38 2.70 -6.28 1.90
N THR A 39 2.13 -6.25 0.69
CA THR A 39 2.83 -6.50 -0.57
C THR A 39 2.97 -5.19 -1.34
N GLU A 40 4.15 -4.90 -1.87
CA GLU A 40 4.44 -3.67 -2.60
C GLU A 40 4.21 -3.88 -4.11
N HIS A 41 3.60 -2.88 -4.75
CA HIS A 41 3.44 -2.83 -6.20
C HIS A 41 4.74 -2.41 -6.88
N GLY A 42 5.01 -2.97 -8.07
CA GLY A 42 6.20 -2.60 -8.86
C GLY A 42 6.14 -1.17 -9.40
N ALA A 43 7.33 -0.59 -9.60
CA ALA A 43 7.47 0.74 -10.18
C ALA A 43 7.08 0.82 -11.68
N ASP A 44 7.11 -0.29 -12.39
CA ASP A 44 7.11 -0.34 -13.86
C ASP A 44 5.72 -0.41 -14.48
N SER A 45 4.67 -0.30 -13.69
CA SER A 45 3.32 -0.35 -14.26
C SER A 45 2.97 0.97 -14.94
N SER A 46 3.10 1.00 -16.27
CA SER A 46 2.67 2.14 -17.09
C SER A 46 1.16 2.35 -17.09
N THR A 47 0.39 1.39 -16.59
CA THR A 47 -1.08 1.42 -16.52
C THR A 47 -1.60 1.93 -15.18
N TRP A 48 -0.74 2.10 -14.19
CA TRP A 48 -1.11 2.49 -12.85
C TRP A 48 -0.95 3.99 -12.66
N ASP A 49 -1.89 4.60 -11.95
CA ASP A 49 -1.80 6.00 -11.60
C ASP A 49 -0.72 6.26 -10.53
N LEU A 50 -0.53 7.54 -10.16
CA LEU A 50 0.50 7.91 -9.19
C LEU A 50 0.30 7.29 -7.80
N GLY A 51 -0.95 6.97 -7.45
CA GLY A 51 -1.27 6.34 -6.17
C GLY A 51 -1.00 4.83 -6.14
N ASP A 52 -0.84 4.19 -7.29
CA ASP A 52 -0.59 2.74 -7.39
C ASP A 52 0.91 2.40 -7.50
N ARG A 53 1.71 3.29 -8.10
CA ARG A 53 3.16 3.08 -8.19
C ARG A 53 3.78 3.11 -6.80
N PHE A 54 4.52 2.06 -6.43
CA PHE A 54 5.01 1.83 -5.08
C PHE A 54 3.92 1.78 -4.01
N GLY A 55 2.64 1.66 -4.45
CA GLY A 55 1.54 1.40 -3.54
C GLY A 55 1.69 0.05 -2.87
N ILE A 56 1.05 -0.13 -1.74
CA ILE A 56 1.13 -1.35 -0.94
C ILE A 56 -0.27 -1.84 -0.59
N ASP A 57 -0.48 -3.15 -0.72
CA ASP A 57 -1.70 -3.84 -0.28
C ASP A 57 -1.46 -4.47 1.07
N CYS A 58 -2.19 -4.04 2.09
CA CYS A 58 -1.99 -4.44 3.47
C CYS A 58 -3.13 -5.30 3.99
N TYR A 59 -2.77 -6.47 4.54
CA TYR A 59 -3.66 -7.51 5.04
C TYR A 59 -3.44 -7.72 6.52
N VAL A 60 -4.52 -7.76 7.31
CA VAL A 60 -4.41 -8.24 8.69
C VAL A 60 -4.21 -9.75 8.66
N GLU A 61 -3.15 -10.21 9.29
CA GLU A 61 -2.81 -11.63 9.37
C GLU A 61 -2.80 -12.09 10.81
N LYS A 62 -2.98 -13.39 11.01
CA LYS A 62 -2.85 -14.04 12.30
C LYS A 62 -1.95 -15.25 12.20
N GLN A 63 -1.21 -15.52 13.27
CA GLN A 63 -0.49 -16.77 13.41
C GLN A 63 -1.48 -17.90 13.70
N VAL A 64 -1.45 -18.93 12.88
CA VAL A 64 -2.23 -20.16 13.03
C VAL A 64 -1.28 -21.35 13.14
N GLU A 65 -1.59 -22.28 14.04
CA GLU A 65 -0.82 -23.51 14.18
C GLU A 65 -1.47 -24.62 13.34
N VAL A 66 -0.68 -25.24 12.44
CA VAL A 66 -1.10 -26.38 11.64
C VAL A 66 0.03 -27.41 11.70
N ASP A 67 -0.29 -28.62 12.16
CA ASP A 67 0.68 -29.74 12.26
C ASP A 67 1.96 -29.38 13.03
N GLY A 68 1.83 -28.64 14.14
CA GLY A 68 2.94 -28.21 14.99
C GLY A 68 3.85 -27.13 14.36
N ARG A 69 3.39 -26.48 13.29
CA ARG A 69 4.06 -25.36 12.64
C ARG A 69 3.20 -24.11 12.68
N SER A 70 3.82 -22.97 12.93
CA SER A 70 3.15 -21.66 12.89
C SER A 70 3.18 -21.10 11.48
N TRP A 71 2.02 -20.64 11.01
CA TRP A 71 1.83 -20.00 9.70
C TRP A 71 1.11 -18.67 9.89
N GLU A 72 1.42 -17.72 9.04
CA GLU A 72 0.67 -16.47 8.93
C GLU A 72 -0.43 -16.64 7.88
N ARG A 73 -1.66 -16.30 8.24
CA ARG A 73 -2.81 -16.40 7.35
C ARG A 73 -3.69 -15.15 7.43
N PRO A 74 -4.21 -14.64 6.29
CA PRO A 74 -5.08 -13.48 6.26
C PRO A 74 -6.56 -13.79 6.50
N TYR A 75 -6.96 -15.08 6.57
CA TYR A 75 -8.35 -15.50 6.76
C TYR A 75 -8.48 -16.79 7.56
N SER A 76 -9.67 -17.03 8.09
CA SER A 76 -10.10 -18.29 8.69
C SER A 76 -10.98 -19.09 7.72
N GLY A 77 -11.10 -20.39 7.94
CA GLY A 77 -11.97 -21.25 7.12
C GLY A 77 -11.54 -21.28 5.64
N SER A 78 -12.51 -21.12 4.74
CA SER A 78 -12.29 -21.19 3.28
C SER A 78 -11.83 -19.90 2.64
N GLY A 79 -11.99 -18.74 3.29
CA GLY A 79 -11.71 -17.43 2.72
C GLY A 79 -12.69 -16.99 1.62
N ASN A 80 -13.82 -17.68 1.44
CA ASN A 80 -14.75 -17.44 0.35
C ASN A 80 -15.76 -16.30 0.63
N ARG A 81 -15.81 -15.82 1.87
CA ARG A 81 -16.67 -14.70 2.30
C ARG A 81 -15.82 -13.59 2.88
N ASN A 82 -16.29 -12.35 2.79
CA ASN A 82 -15.58 -11.21 3.37
C ASN A 82 -15.34 -11.38 4.87
N GLU A 83 -16.31 -11.95 5.60
CA GLU A 83 -16.24 -12.19 7.05
C GLU A 83 -15.19 -13.24 7.46
N ASP A 84 -14.74 -14.08 6.52
CA ASP A 84 -13.66 -15.03 6.76
C ASP A 84 -12.30 -14.32 6.92
N TRP A 85 -12.13 -13.12 6.34
CA TRP A 85 -10.89 -12.37 6.32
C TRP A 85 -10.69 -11.56 7.61
N TYR A 86 -9.52 -11.64 8.23
CA TYR A 86 -9.21 -10.93 9.47
C TYR A 86 -9.17 -9.42 9.31
N ALA A 87 -8.93 -8.92 8.10
CA ALA A 87 -9.00 -7.49 7.79
C ALA A 87 -10.44 -6.96 7.71
N TRP A 88 -11.44 -7.81 7.41
CA TRP A 88 -12.83 -7.38 7.20
C TRP A 88 -13.36 -6.54 8.36
N GLN A 89 -13.89 -5.35 8.04
CA GLN A 89 -14.45 -4.38 9.00
C GLN A 89 -13.49 -3.91 10.10
N ARG A 90 -12.19 -4.20 9.98
CA ARG A 90 -11.19 -3.62 10.88
C ARG A 90 -11.11 -2.12 10.71
N GLU A 91 -10.71 -1.42 11.76
CA GLU A 91 -10.45 0.01 11.73
C GLU A 91 -9.28 0.32 10.82
N VAL A 92 -9.47 1.32 9.96
CA VAL A 92 -8.44 1.88 9.08
C VAL A 92 -7.96 3.17 9.70
N LEU A 93 -6.67 3.26 9.96
CA LEU A 93 -6.04 4.43 10.57
C LEU A 93 -5.52 5.39 9.50
N SER A 94 -5.53 6.69 9.80
CA SER A 94 -4.92 7.69 8.95
C SER A 94 -3.40 7.52 8.90
N PRO A 95 -2.79 7.42 7.70
CA PRO A 95 -1.33 7.31 7.56
C PRO A 95 -0.59 8.61 7.91
N CYS A 96 -1.32 9.72 8.09
CA CYS A 96 -0.72 11.03 8.28
C CYS A 96 -1.61 11.99 9.08
N THR A 97 -1.01 13.03 9.65
CA THR A 97 -1.74 14.23 10.03
C THR A 97 -1.98 15.04 8.76
N CYS A 98 -3.23 15.06 8.30
CA CYS A 98 -3.61 15.45 6.95
C CYS A 98 -4.96 16.15 6.90
N LYS A 99 -5.25 16.74 5.73
CA LYS A 99 -6.58 17.19 5.35
C LYS A 99 -7.19 16.23 4.33
N VAL A 100 -8.45 15.86 4.51
CA VAL A 100 -9.20 15.06 3.53
C VAL A 100 -9.50 15.92 2.31
N LEU A 101 -8.87 15.61 1.17
CA LEU A 101 -9.04 16.32 -0.10
C LEU A 101 -10.17 15.78 -0.93
N ASP A 102 -10.40 14.46 -0.86
CA ASP A 102 -11.39 13.76 -1.68
C ASP A 102 -11.85 12.50 -0.97
N VAL A 103 -13.14 12.17 -1.16
CA VAL A 103 -13.76 10.93 -0.69
C VAL A 103 -14.69 10.44 -1.79
N SER A 104 -14.31 9.36 -2.45
CA SER A 104 -15.22 8.63 -3.34
C SER A 104 -15.65 7.34 -2.66
N ILE A 105 -16.91 6.98 -2.76
CA ILE A 105 -17.51 5.84 -2.07
C ILE A 105 -18.13 4.90 -3.09
N ASN A 106 -17.77 3.63 -3.04
CA ASN A 106 -18.45 2.55 -3.72
C ASN A 106 -18.98 1.56 -2.67
N LEU A 107 -20.30 1.47 -2.55
CA LEU A 107 -20.97 0.58 -1.61
C LEU A 107 -21.11 -0.86 -2.11
N GLU A 108 -20.74 -1.12 -3.36
CA GLU A 108 -20.81 -2.45 -3.94
C GLU A 108 -19.58 -3.26 -3.52
N LEU A 109 -19.81 -4.33 -2.79
CA LEU A 109 -18.76 -5.21 -2.25
C LEU A 109 -18.53 -6.37 -3.21
N ASN A 110 -17.25 -6.70 -3.39
CA ASN A 110 -16.85 -7.89 -4.13
C ASN A 110 -17.01 -9.14 -3.26
N GLN A 111 -17.12 -10.27 -3.93
CA GLN A 111 -16.98 -11.58 -3.29
C GLN A 111 -15.50 -11.99 -3.33
N PRO A 112 -14.89 -12.46 -2.24
CA PRO A 112 -13.52 -12.95 -2.25
C PRO A 112 -13.26 -13.99 -3.34
N GLY A 113 -12.09 -13.90 -3.97
CA GLY A 113 -11.70 -14.72 -5.12
C GLY A 113 -12.17 -14.17 -6.48
N ARG A 114 -12.94 -13.08 -6.50
CA ARG A 114 -13.37 -12.41 -7.74
C ARG A 114 -12.93 -10.96 -7.76
N MET A 115 -12.20 -10.58 -8.82
CA MET A 115 -11.81 -9.19 -9.04
C MET A 115 -13.05 -8.35 -9.38
N GLY A 116 -13.24 -7.25 -8.67
CA GLY A 116 -14.26 -6.27 -9.02
C GLY A 116 -13.87 -5.43 -10.24
N THR A 117 -14.83 -4.80 -10.86
CA THR A 117 -14.65 -4.02 -12.10
C THR A 117 -15.02 -2.55 -11.98
N LYS A 118 -15.58 -2.14 -10.84
CA LYS A 118 -16.01 -0.75 -10.58
C LYS A 118 -14.93 0.03 -9.87
N PRO A 119 -15.00 1.37 -9.89
CA PRO A 119 -14.12 2.19 -9.05
C PRO A 119 -14.19 1.78 -7.58
N ALA A 120 -13.08 1.84 -6.88
CA ALA A 120 -13.02 1.56 -5.45
C ALA A 120 -13.50 2.77 -4.61
N SER A 121 -13.84 2.51 -3.34
CA SER A 121 -13.86 3.59 -2.34
C SER A 121 -12.43 4.09 -2.12
N ILE A 122 -12.22 5.41 -2.15
CA ILE A 122 -10.90 6.03 -2.04
C ILE A 122 -10.96 7.31 -1.23
N PHE A 123 -9.99 7.49 -0.33
CA PHE A 123 -9.60 8.78 0.22
C PHE A 123 -8.36 9.33 -0.47
N LYS A 124 -8.34 10.67 -0.69
CA LYS A 124 -7.11 11.43 -0.94
C LYS A 124 -6.85 12.32 0.27
N LEU A 125 -5.75 12.05 0.96
CA LEU A 125 -5.35 12.76 2.18
C LEU A 125 -4.10 13.57 1.90
N LYS A 126 -4.15 14.89 2.09
CA LYS A 126 -3.02 15.79 1.83
C LYS A 126 -2.34 16.18 3.13
N ARG A 127 -1.05 15.88 3.24
CA ARG A 127 -0.15 16.34 4.30
C ARG A 127 0.30 17.78 4.03
N GLU A 128 0.73 18.50 5.05
CA GLU A 128 1.14 19.91 4.97
C GLU A 128 2.29 20.15 3.98
N ASP A 129 3.24 19.21 3.89
CA ASP A 129 4.37 19.24 2.95
C ASP A 129 3.98 18.95 1.48
N GLY A 130 2.70 18.75 1.20
CA GLY A 130 2.17 18.52 -0.15
C GLY A 130 2.13 17.06 -0.58
N VAL A 131 2.58 16.11 0.25
CA VAL A 131 2.40 14.67 -0.01
C VAL A 131 0.92 14.33 0.03
N ILE A 132 0.47 13.55 -0.94
CA ILE A 132 -0.89 13.01 -1.03
C ILE A 132 -0.82 11.50 -0.81
N PHE A 133 -1.62 11.02 0.12
CA PHE A 133 -1.87 9.59 0.34
C PHE A 133 -3.20 9.18 -0.26
N HIS A 134 -3.24 8.06 -0.95
CA HIS A 134 -4.45 7.33 -1.30
C HIS A 134 -4.66 6.21 -0.28
N VAL A 135 -5.90 6.07 0.22
CA VAL A 135 -6.33 4.95 1.06
C VAL A 135 -7.56 4.36 0.40
N VAL A 136 -7.49 3.11 -0.04
CA VAL A 136 -8.43 2.52 -0.99
C VAL A 136 -9.06 1.23 -0.44
N HIS A 137 -10.21 0.84 -0.99
CA HIS A 137 -10.98 -0.37 -0.69
C HIS A 137 -11.70 -0.38 0.66
N PHE A 138 -11.82 0.77 1.33
CA PHE A 138 -12.62 0.88 2.55
C PHE A 138 -14.14 0.83 2.26
N GLU A 139 -14.96 0.53 3.28
CA GLU A 139 -16.41 0.51 3.18
C GLU A 139 -17.06 1.70 3.91
N LYS A 140 -16.83 1.82 5.19
CA LYS A 140 -17.51 2.82 6.04
C LYS A 140 -16.60 4.00 6.33
N PRO A 141 -16.70 5.11 5.58
CA PRO A 141 -15.97 6.31 5.93
C PRO A 141 -16.50 6.92 7.24
N LEU A 142 -15.59 7.31 8.12
CA LEU A 142 -15.89 7.98 9.39
C LEU A 142 -15.50 9.46 9.37
N VAL A 143 -14.90 9.90 8.26
CA VAL A 143 -14.50 11.27 7.99
C VAL A 143 -15.00 11.69 6.61
N LYS A 144 -15.09 13.00 6.36
CA LYS A 144 -15.63 13.58 5.13
C LYS A 144 -14.65 14.56 4.50
N LEU A 145 -14.94 14.95 3.27
CA LEU A 145 -14.21 16.00 2.54
C LEU A 145 -14.04 17.26 3.42
N GLY A 146 -12.82 17.75 3.51
CA GLY A 146 -12.43 18.94 4.24
C GLY A 146 -12.05 18.72 5.70
N ASP A 147 -12.33 17.56 6.28
CA ASP A 147 -11.94 17.25 7.66
C ASP A 147 -10.41 17.24 7.82
N ALA A 148 -9.94 17.69 8.99
CA ALA A 148 -8.58 17.46 9.43
C ALA A 148 -8.52 16.15 10.21
N VAL A 149 -7.52 15.33 9.92
CA VAL A 149 -7.26 14.06 10.61
C VAL A 149 -5.85 14.04 11.16
N VAL A 150 -5.64 13.35 12.27
CA VAL A 150 -4.30 13.11 12.82
C VAL A 150 -3.81 11.70 12.46
N ALA A 151 -2.50 11.54 12.38
CA ALA A 151 -1.88 10.22 12.19
C ALA A 151 -2.37 9.24 13.26
N GLY A 152 -2.79 8.03 12.84
CA GLY A 152 -3.37 7.02 13.73
C GLY A 152 -4.85 7.20 14.11
N GLN A 153 -5.50 8.27 13.68
CA GLN A 153 -6.96 8.44 13.86
C GLN A 153 -7.70 7.41 13.00
N VAL A 154 -8.76 6.80 13.54
CA VAL A 154 -9.67 5.92 12.76
C VAL A 154 -10.43 6.77 11.74
N ILE A 155 -10.31 6.42 10.45
CA ILE A 155 -10.93 7.17 9.34
C ILE A 155 -11.97 6.37 8.57
N ALA A 156 -11.91 5.03 8.64
CA ALA A 156 -12.84 4.13 7.95
C ALA A 156 -12.82 2.73 8.55
N ARG A 157 -13.55 1.82 7.89
CA ARG A 157 -13.45 0.36 8.09
C ARG A 157 -13.09 -0.33 6.78
N VAL A 158 -12.31 -1.41 6.88
CA VAL A 158 -11.91 -2.21 5.71
C VAL A 158 -13.14 -2.75 4.98
N GLY A 159 -13.14 -2.58 3.68
CA GLY A 159 -14.13 -3.13 2.75
C GLY A 159 -13.50 -4.13 1.77
N ASN A 160 -14.16 -4.28 0.63
CA ASN A 160 -13.71 -5.06 -0.52
C ASN A 160 -14.41 -4.53 -1.78
N SER A 161 -14.10 -3.30 -2.19
CA SER A 161 -14.73 -2.63 -3.33
C SER A 161 -13.73 -2.32 -4.43
N GLY A 162 -14.20 -2.23 -5.68
CA GLY A 162 -13.37 -1.88 -6.83
C GLY A 162 -12.44 -2.99 -7.29
N LEU A 163 -11.24 -2.65 -7.80
CA LEU A 163 -10.22 -3.62 -8.25
C LEU A 163 -9.57 -4.32 -7.05
N SER A 164 -10.32 -5.14 -6.38
CA SER A 164 -9.92 -5.91 -5.20
C SER A 164 -10.47 -7.33 -5.30
N GLN A 165 -9.70 -8.32 -4.88
CA GLN A 165 -10.13 -9.73 -4.81
C GLN A 165 -10.55 -10.18 -3.42
N HIS A 166 -10.17 -9.46 -2.38
CA HIS A 166 -10.44 -9.80 -0.98
C HIS A 166 -10.26 -8.59 -0.06
N PRO A 167 -10.80 -8.63 1.17
CA PRO A 167 -10.69 -7.53 2.12
C PRO A 167 -9.24 -7.17 2.45
N HIS A 168 -8.84 -5.95 2.13
CA HIS A 168 -7.54 -5.35 2.43
C HIS A 168 -7.62 -3.83 2.32
N ILE A 169 -6.55 -3.14 2.62
CA ILE A 169 -6.39 -1.72 2.33
C ILE A 169 -5.18 -1.53 1.41
N HIS A 170 -5.42 -0.90 0.28
CA HIS A 170 -4.37 -0.36 -0.57
C HIS A 170 -4.00 1.05 -0.10
N VAL A 171 -2.71 1.31 0.02
CA VAL A 171 -2.17 2.64 0.34
C VAL A 171 -1.11 3.02 -0.69
N GLY A 172 -1.28 4.17 -1.31
CA GLY A 172 -0.29 4.77 -2.20
C GLY A 172 0.08 6.18 -1.74
N ALA A 173 1.22 6.68 -2.20
CA ALA A 173 1.65 8.05 -1.90
C ALA A 173 2.38 8.68 -3.07
N TYR A 174 2.21 10.00 -3.25
CA TYR A 174 2.94 10.78 -4.23
C TYR A 174 3.08 12.25 -3.83
N GLN A 175 4.02 12.95 -4.45
CA GLN A 175 4.20 14.40 -4.30
C GLN A 175 4.41 15.04 -5.68
N GLY A 176 3.51 15.92 -6.08
CA GLY A 176 3.48 16.43 -7.46
C GLY A 176 3.22 15.30 -8.47
N SER A 177 4.18 15.01 -9.34
CA SER A 177 4.13 13.89 -10.30
C SER A 177 5.01 12.70 -9.91
N GLU A 178 5.58 12.70 -8.70
CA GLU A 178 6.53 11.70 -8.26
C GLU A 178 5.88 10.71 -7.29
N PRO A 179 5.80 9.40 -7.62
CA PRO A 179 5.35 8.37 -6.70
C PRO A 179 6.37 8.17 -5.59
N LEU A 180 5.89 7.87 -4.39
CA LEU A 180 6.71 7.68 -3.20
C LEU A 180 6.53 6.28 -2.63
N GLN A 181 7.64 5.62 -2.28
CA GLN A 181 7.61 4.38 -1.52
C GLN A 181 7.15 4.66 -0.09
N ILE A 182 6.19 3.89 0.40
CA ILE A 182 5.69 4.04 1.77
C ILE A 182 6.56 3.24 2.74
N ARG A 183 6.96 3.88 3.85
CA ARG A 183 7.58 3.23 5.00
C ARG A 183 6.77 3.53 6.25
N PHE A 184 6.26 2.50 6.89
CA PHE A 184 5.54 2.67 8.15
C PHE A 184 6.51 2.91 9.32
N ASP A 185 6.11 3.81 10.22
CA ASP A 185 6.84 4.08 11.45
C ASP A 185 6.79 2.86 12.37
N GLN A 186 7.96 2.25 12.57
CA GLN A 186 8.13 1.00 13.31
C GLN A 186 7.73 1.13 14.79
N HIS A 187 7.71 2.34 15.35
CA HIS A 187 7.31 2.57 16.73
C HIS A 187 5.81 2.27 17.00
N TYR A 188 4.99 2.28 15.96
CA TYR A 188 3.53 2.06 16.07
C TYR A 188 3.09 0.71 15.50
N ILE A 189 3.98 -0.10 14.94
CA ILE A 189 3.64 -1.43 14.42
C ILE A 189 3.34 -2.36 15.58
N GLN A 190 2.19 -3.05 15.52
CA GLN A 190 1.77 -4.03 16.50
C GLN A 190 2.19 -5.45 16.09
N PRO A 191 2.45 -6.35 17.05
CA PRO A 191 2.71 -7.74 16.75
C PRO A 191 1.46 -8.43 16.18
N MET A 192 1.67 -9.51 15.42
CA MET A 192 0.58 -10.33 14.92
C MET A 192 -0.13 -11.05 16.08
N GLU A 193 -1.47 -11.07 16.01
CA GLU A 193 -2.29 -11.82 16.94
C GLU A 193 -2.15 -13.33 16.67
N ALA A 194 -1.99 -14.14 17.71
CA ALA A 194 -2.08 -15.58 17.59
C ALA A 194 -3.55 -16.04 17.67
N THR A 195 -3.96 -16.97 16.81
CA THR A 195 -5.23 -17.67 17.00
C THR A 195 -5.07 -18.67 18.14
N LYS A 196 -5.88 -18.54 19.20
CA LYS A 196 -5.94 -19.59 20.22
C LYS A 196 -6.44 -20.87 19.55
N SER A 197 -5.64 -21.94 19.58
CA SER A 197 -6.11 -23.28 19.23
C SER A 197 -7.30 -23.63 20.15
N LYS A 198 -8.44 -23.98 19.54
CA LYS A 198 -9.57 -24.58 20.28
C LYS A 198 -9.26 -26.02 20.58
#